data_1228f1af11e46d0f1d36e5d5fa3242b4
#
_entry.id   1228f1af11e46d0f1d36e5d5fa3242b4
#
_cell.length_a   1.000
_cell.length_b   1.000
_cell.length_c   1.000
_cell.angle_alpha   90.00
_cell.angle_beta   90.00
_cell.angle_gamma   90.00
#
_symmetry.space_group_name_H-M   'P 1'
#
loop_
_entity.id
_entity.type
_entity.pdbx_description
1 polymer ?
#
loop_
_entity_poly.entity_id
_entity_poly.type
_entity_poly.pdbx_seq_one_letter_code
_entity_poly.pdbx_strand_id
1 'polypeptide(L)'
;SMTTPVAKRGWSVSSLLADGATSGDISLRDCYSLYQYDNNTLYMIRMTGAQLKSWMQHTAQNYRVKDDGQLGGGGFGCDTFYGVNYDVYVGNPDNQRVQNITYADGTAVKDDDTIYACLSSYRLSATKDSDAYGWFASTGITSSSDEVLWDATISERFNNVGGSVPLIIGEYIKEMTAEGKDITPGRETKWAVHAEANPVKTIEVFETTDVH
;
A
#
# COMPACT_ATOMS: atom_id res chain seq x y z
N SER A 1 -0.02 3.21 6.71
CA SER A 1 -0.25 1.86 6.20
C SER A 1 0.19 1.77 4.75
N MET A 2 0.37 0.57 4.27
CA MET A 2 0.85 0.30 2.94
C MET A 2 0.05 -0.83 2.31
N THR A 3 -0.25 -0.72 1.04
CA THR A 3 -0.93 -1.78 0.29
C THR A 3 -0.37 -1.89 -1.12
N THR A 4 -0.43 -3.09 -1.66
CA THR A 4 -0.24 -3.35 -3.09
C THR A 4 -1.62 -3.43 -3.73
N PRO A 5 -1.81 -2.98 -4.98
CA PRO A 5 -3.07 -3.14 -5.69
C PRO A 5 -3.38 -4.62 -5.90
N VAL A 6 -4.20 -5.18 -5.03
CA VAL A 6 -4.52 -6.63 -5.00
C VAL A 6 -5.99 -6.93 -5.23
N ALA A 7 -6.79 -5.91 -5.52
CA ALA A 7 -8.18 -6.12 -5.84
C ALA A 7 -8.34 -7.05 -7.06
N LYS A 8 -9.34 -7.91 -7.01
CA LYS A 8 -9.65 -8.81 -8.12
C LYS A 8 -9.83 -7.99 -9.41
N ARG A 9 -9.23 -8.44 -10.50
CA ARG A 9 -9.34 -7.76 -11.80
C ARG A 9 -10.81 -7.53 -12.17
N GLY A 10 -11.17 -6.27 -12.45
CA GLY A 10 -12.53 -5.87 -12.75
C GLY A 10 -13.40 -5.57 -11.52
N TRP A 11 -12.86 -5.70 -10.30
CA TRP A 11 -13.55 -5.26 -9.09
C TRP A 11 -13.46 -3.74 -8.94
N SER A 12 -14.56 -3.11 -8.57
CA SER A 12 -14.63 -1.69 -8.22
C SER A 12 -15.68 -1.49 -7.13
N VAL A 13 -15.63 -0.38 -6.43
CA VAL A 13 -16.65 -0.04 -5.42
C VAL A 13 -18.04 0.01 -6.07
N SER A 14 -18.14 0.51 -7.29
CA SER A 14 -19.41 0.52 -8.04
C SER A 14 -19.98 -0.87 -8.31
N SER A 15 -19.17 -1.93 -8.33
CA SER A 15 -19.66 -3.31 -8.46
C SER A 15 -20.35 -3.85 -7.22
N LEU A 16 -20.22 -3.17 -6.08
CA LEU A 16 -20.90 -3.48 -4.83
C LEU A 16 -22.30 -2.84 -4.75
N LEU A 17 -22.53 -1.82 -5.57
CA LEU A 17 -23.76 -1.05 -5.53
C LEU A 17 -24.74 -1.61 -6.56
N ALA A 18 -26.03 -1.69 -6.20
CA ALA A 18 -27.08 -1.88 -7.17
C ALA A 18 -27.16 -0.68 -8.12
N ASP A 19 -27.67 -0.89 -9.34
CA ASP A 19 -27.81 0.16 -10.34
C ASP A 19 -28.51 1.40 -9.76
N GLY A 20 -27.81 2.54 -9.81
CA GLY A 20 -28.30 3.82 -9.30
C GLY A 20 -28.19 4.02 -7.79
N ALA A 21 -27.65 3.06 -7.04
CA ALA A 21 -27.41 3.23 -5.61
C ALA A 21 -26.14 4.04 -5.36
N THR A 22 -26.15 4.88 -4.32
CA THR A 22 -24.99 5.66 -3.85
C THR A 22 -24.37 5.07 -2.58
N SER A 23 -25.03 4.08 -1.97
CA SER A 23 -24.57 3.34 -0.80
C SER A 23 -25.12 1.92 -0.85
N GLY A 24 -24.49 1.01 -0.14
CA GLY A 24 -24.92 -0.39 -0.06
C GLY A 24 -24.24 -1.15 1.05
N ASP A 25 -24.78 -2.31 1.38
CA ASP A 25 -24.21 -3.21 2.36
C ASP A 25 -23.00 -3.93 1.79
N ILE A 26 -21.93 -4.03 2.61
CA ILE A 26 -20.73 -4.78 2.27
C ILE A 26 -20.78 -6.14 2.93
N SER A 27 -20.70 -7.19 2.13
CA SER A 27 -20.66 -8.57 2.61
C SER A 27 -19.21 -9.04 2.83
N LEU A 28 -19.04 -10.15 3.55
CA LEU A 28 -17.74 -10.79 3.70
C LEU A 28 -17.14 -11.22 2.35
N ARG A 29 -17.98 -11.61 1.37
CA ARG A 29 -17.54 -11.89 0.00
C ARG A 29 -16.86 -10.67 -0.64
N ASP A 30 -17.35 -9.48 -0.35
CA ASP A 30 -16.79 -8.23 -0.90
C ASP A 30 -15.44 -7.94 -0.28
N CYS A 31 -15.23 -8.26 1.01
CA CYS A 31 -13.92 -8.17 1.65
C CYS A 31 -12.89 -9.08 0.96
N TYR A 32 -13.28 -10.31 0.58
CA TYR A 32 -12.44 -11.21 -0.21
C TYR A 32 -12.26 -10.76 -1.67
N SER A 33 -13.17 -10.00 -2.22
CA SER A 33 -13.02 -9.41 -3.55
C SER A 33 -12.07 -8.22 -3.52
N LEU A 34 -12.08 -7.44 -2.43
CA LEU A 34 -11.14 -6.36 -2.18
C LEU A 34 -9.73 -6.88 -1.93
N TYR A 35 -9.60 -7.92 -1.11
CA TYR A 35 -8.32 -8.56 -0.80
C TYR A 35 -8.46 -10.09 -0.88
N GLN A 36 -7.99 -10.67 -1.98
CA GLN A 36 -8.27 -12.07 -2.33
C GLN A 36 -7.37 -13.12 -1.64
N TYR A 37 -6.32 -12.68 -0.93
CA TYR A 37 -5.33 -13.58 -0.31
C TYR A 37 -5.68 -13.80 1.16
N ASP A 38 -6.42 -14.85 1.45
CA ASP A 38 -6.92 -15.19 2.78
C ASP A 38 -5.84 -15.70 3.74
N ASN A 39 -4.73 -16.17 3.19
CA ASN A 39 -3.55 -16.62 3.94
C ASN A 39 -2.59 -15.48 4.33
N ASN A 40 -2.81 -14.27 3.86
CA ASN A 40 -2.04 -13.12 4.27
C ASN A 40 -2.59 -12.53 5.57
N THR A 41 -1.68 -12.19 6.47
CA THR A 41 -1.95 -11.55 7.76
C THR A 41 -1.33 -10.16 7.80
N LEU A 42 -1.53 -9.41 8.88
CA LEU A 42 -0.95 -8.08 9.06
C LEU A 42 0.10 -8.09 10.17
N TYR A 43 1.13 -7.31 9.95
CA TYR A 43 2.16 -6.97 10.91
C TYR A 43 2.28 -5.46 11.07
N MET A 44 2.64 -5.00 12.26
CA MET A 44 3.16 -3.66 12.46
C MET A 44 4.64 -3.78 12.81
N ILE A 45 5.48 -3.09 12.03
CA ILE A 45 6.93 -3.06 12.23
C ILE A 45 7.41 -1.65 12.55
N ARG A 46 8.53 -1.60 13.26
CA ARG A 46 9.31 -0.38 13.46
C ARG A 46 10.45 -0.33 12.45
N MET A 47 10.64 0.81 11.83
CA MET A 47 11.72 1.06 10.89
C MET A 47 12.20 2.52 10.98
N THR A 48 13.31 2.84 10.35
CA THR A 48 13.79 4.23 10.23
C THR A 48 13.21 4.91 9.00
N GLY A 49 13.24 6.25 8.98
CA GLY A 49 12.88 7.01 7.78
C GLY A 49 13.79 6.69 6.59
N ALA A 50 15.08 6.42 6.83
CA ALA A 50 16.01 5.97 5.80
C ALA A 50 15.56 4.61 5.20
N GLN A 51 15.14 3.67 6.04
CA GLN A 51 14.60 2.39 5.58
C GLN A 51 13.31 2.56 4.78
N LEU A 52 12.38 3.41 5.23
CA LEU A 52 11.17 3.73 4.47
C LEU A 52 11.50 4.27 3.08
N LYS A 53 12.37 5.28 3.00
CA LYS A 53 12.81 5.86 1.71
C LYS A 53 13.45 4.83 0.79
N SER A 54 14.30 3.97 1.33
CA SER A 54 14.94 2.88 0.59
C SER A 54 13.90 1.90 0.03
N TRP A 55 12.90 1.53 0.83
CA TRP A 55 11.81 0.67 0.38
C TRP A 55 10.98 1.32 -0.73
N MET A 56 10.63 2.59 -0.56
CA MET A 56 9.91 3.36 -1.58
C MET A 56 10.69 3.43 -2.89
N GLN A 57 12.01 3.65 -2.85
CA GLN A 57 12.87 3.64 -4.03
C GLN A 57 12.91 2.25 -4.69
N HIS A 58 13.01 1.19 -3.88
CA HIS A 58 13.04 -0.18 -4.40
C HIS A 58 11.74 -0.51 -5.16
N THR A 59 10.59 -0.25 -4.58
CA THR A 59 9.30 -0.55 -5.23
C THR A 59 9.06 0.32 -6.48
N ALA A 60 9.57 1.55 -6.50
CA ALA A 60 9.45 2.46 -7.63
C ALA A 60 10.19 1.97 -8.90
N GLN A 61 11.15 1.05 -8.78
CA GLN A 61 11.84 0.44 -9.93
C GLN A 61 10.90 -0.39 -10.82
N ASN A 62 9.74 -0.78 -10.31
CA ASN A 62 8.75 -1.55 -11.07
C ASN A 62 7.91 -0.69 -12.03
N TYR A 63 7.98 0.63 -11.93
CA TYR A 63 7.42 1.52 -12.94
C TYR A 63 8.35 1.64 -14.13
N ARG A 64 7.78 1.73 -15.33
CA ARG A 64 8.52 1.86 -16.59
C ARG A 64 7.85 2.89 -17.49
N VAL A 65 8.63 3.56 -18.31
CA VAL A 65 8.13 4.35 -19.42
C VAL A 65 8.27 3.50 -20.68
N LYS A 66 7.18 3.32 -21.42
CA LYS A 66 7.16 2.61 -22.70
C LYS A 66 7.71 3.49 -23.83
N ASP A 67 7.98 2.89 -24.99
CA ASP A 67 8.49 3.60 -26.17
C ASP A 67 7.52 4.69 -26.67
N ASP A 68 6.23 4.54 -26.41
CA ASP A 68 5.19 5.53 -26.74
C ASP A 68 5.07 6.67 -25.69
N GLY A 69 5.92 6.67 -24.68
CA GLY A 69 5.92 7.64 -23.58
C GLY A 69 4.88 7.40 -22.50
N GLN A 70 4.07 6.32 -22.61
CA GLN A 70 3.10 5.97 -21.59
C GLN A 70 3.75 5.22 -20.43
N LEU A 71 3.19 5.34 -19.23
CA LEU A 71 3.59 4.52 -18.11
C LEU A 71 3.22 3.04 -18.34
N GLY A 72 4.14 2.21 -17.96
CA GLY A 72 3.98 0.77 -17.90
C GLY A 72 4.57 0.23 -16.60
N GLY A 73 4.50 -1.07 -16.41
CA GLY A 73 4.90 -1.68 -15.15
C GLY A 73 3.77 -1.59 -14.13
N GLY A 74 4.11 -1.61 -12.87
CA GLY A 74 3.13 -1.61 -11.78
C GLY A 74 2.68 -3.03 -11.39
N GLY A 75 1.49 -3.14 -10.82
CA GLY A 75 0.96 -4.40 -10.32
C GLY A 75 1.56 -4.79 -8.96
N PHE A 76 1.78 -6.07 -8.75
CA PHE A 76 2.19 -6.60 -7.44
C PHE A 76 3.56 -6.13 -6.95
N GLY A 77 4.39 -5.58 -7.83
CA GLY A 77 5.70 -5.04 -7.49
C GLY A 77 5.69 -3.59 -7.01
N CYS A 78 4.58 -2.87 -7.19
CA CYS A 78 4.46 -1.46 -6.83
C CYS A 78 3.66 -1.31 -5.54
N ASP A 79 4.36 -1.11 -4.43
CA ASP A 79 3.71 -0.79 -3.17
C ASP A 79 3.28 0.68 -3.14
N THR A 80 2.12 0.93 -2.57
CA THR A 80 1.62 2.28 -2.30
C THR A 80 1.67 2.56 -0.80
N PHE A 81 2.00 3.79 -0.43
CA PHE A 81 2.25 4.18 0.95
C PHE A 81 1.21 5.18 1.41
N TYR A 82 0.42 4.81 2.40
CA TYR A 82 -0.52 5.70 3.08
C TYR A 82 0.10 6.24 4.37
N GLY A 83 -0.09 7.52 4.63
CA GLY A 83 0.49 8.22 5.79
C GLY A 83 1.67 9.13 5.42
N VAL A 84 2.10 9.10 4.17
CA VAL A 84 3.11 10.01 3.62
C VAL A 84 2.69 10.53 2.25
N ASN A 85 3.04 11.78 1.94
CA ASN A 85 2.97 12.31 0.58
C ASN A 85 4.28 12.01 -0.14
N TYR A 86 4.24 11.78 -1.44
CA TYR A 86 5.44 11.56 -2.24
C TYR A 86 5.16 11.64 -3.75
N ASP A 87 6.22 11.84 -4.52
CA ASP A 87 6.21 11.81 -5.98
C ASP A 87 7.12 10.70 -6.49
N VAL A 88 6.72 10.01 -7.56
CA VAL A 88 7.54 9.02 -8.27
C VAL A 88 7.87 9.53 -9.66
N TYR A 89 9.13 9.81 -9.94
CA TYR A 89 9.64 10.25 -11.25
C TYR A 89 10.30 9.07 -11.97
N VAL A 90 9.56 8.42 -12.84
CA VAL A 90 9.99 7.16 -13.48
C VAL A 90 11.19 7.34 -14.40
N GLY A 91 11.37 8.53 -14.96
CA GLY A 91 12.53 8.89 -15.79
C GLY A 91 13.84 9.08 -15.03
N ASN A 92 13.78 9.16 -13.71
CA ASN A 92 14.98 9.29 -12.87
C ASN A 92 15.71 7.95 -12.71
N PRO A 93 17.02 7.97 -12.35
CA PRO A 93 17.72 6.77 -11.91
C PRO A 93 17.00 6.04 -10.78
N ASP A 94 17.10 4.72 -10.72
CA ASP A 94 16.32 3.86 -9.83
C ASP A 94 16.30 4.29 -8.35
N ASN A 95 17.41 4.76 -7.82
CA ASN A 95 17.51 5.20 -6.41
C ASN A 95 17.15 6.68 -6.19
N GLN A 96 16.62 7.39 -7.20
CA GLN A 96 16.25 8.80 -7.18
C GLN A 96 14.83 9.05 -7.68
N ARG A 97 14.03 7.99 -7.86
CA ARG A 97 12.69 8.09 -8.42
C ARG A 97 11.69 8.68 -7.44
N VAL A 98 11.76 8.30 -6.18
CA VAL A 98 10.84 8.81 -5.15
C VAL A 98 11.42 10.06 -4.51
N GLN A 99 10.65 11.13 -4.53
CA GLN A 99 11.04 12.45 -4.03
C GLN A 99 9.91 13.07 -3.22
N ASN A 100 10.18 14.21 -2.60
CA ASN A 100 9.20 15.02 -1.86
C ASN A 100 8.46 14.24 -0.76
N ILE A 101 9.16 13.31 -0.08
CA ILE A 101 8.54 12.46 0.94
C ILE A 101 8.28 13.29 2.19
N THR A 102 7.00 13.51 2.50
CA THR A 102 6.55 14.27 3.67
C THR A 102 5.46 13.55 4.42
N TYR A 103 5.28 13.86 5.70
CA TYR A 103 4.09 13.51 6.44
C TYR A 103 2.85 14.28 5.94
N ALA A 104 1.67 13.94 6.45
CA ALA A 104 0.41 14.60 6.07
C ALA A 104 0.41 16.11 6.34
N ASP A 105 1.14 16.56 7.36
CA ASP A 105 1.30 17.98 7.72
C ASP A 105 2.32 18.74 6.84
N GLY A 106 2.95 18.06 5.88
CA GLY A 106 3.98 18.63 5.01
C GLY A 106 5.41 18.59 5.58
N THR A 107 5.61 18.11 6.79
CA THR A 107 6.94 17.96 7.39
C THR A 107 7.73 16.87 6.65
N ALA A 108 8.96 17.17 6.25
CA ALA A 108 9.82 16.19 5.56
C ALA A 108 10.15 14.99 6.44
N VAL A 109 10.04 13.79 5.89
CA VAL A 109 10.51 12.57 6.56
C VAL A 109 12.03 12.59 6.64
N LYS A 110 12.59 12.51 7.86
CA LYS A 110 14.03 12.47 8.10
C LYS A 110 14.53 11.02 8.16
N ASP A 111 15.81 10.81 7.90
CA ASP A 111 16.40 9.47 7.88
C ASP A 111 16.39 8.79 9.26
N ASP A 112 16.48 9.56 10.32
CA ASP A 112 16.47 9.11 11.71
C ASP A 112 15.08 9.06 12.35
N ASP A 113 14.03 9.45 11.64
CA ASP A 113 12.66 9.32 12.14
C ASP A 113 12.31 7.86 12.44
N THR A 114 11.58 7.65 13.52
CA THR A 114 10.99 6.34 13.83
C THR A 114 9.66 6.21 13.11
N ILE A 115 9.56 5.23 12.23
CA ILE A 115 8.37 4.94 11.42
C ILE A 115 7.73 3.64 11.92
N TYR A 116 6.41 3.67 12.09
CA TYR A 116 5.59 2.48 12.34
C TYR A 116 4.80 2.15 11.07
N ALA A 117 5.15 1.02 10.44
CA ALA A 117 4.53 0.60 9.19
C ALA A 117 3.64 -0.63 9.40
N CYS A 118 2.39 -0.56 8.94
CA CYS A 118 1.51 -1.71 8.86
C CYS A 118 1.58 -2.31 7.45
N LEU A 119 1.86 -3.61 7.35
CA LEU A 119 2.03 -4.31 6.08
C LEU A 119 1.56 -5.76 6.17
N SER A 120 1.36 -6.38 5.00
CA SER A 120 0.97 -7.79 4.94
C SER A 120 2.16 -8.72 5.17
N SER A 121 1.88 -9.92 5.70
CA SER A 121 2.86 -11.01 5.84
C SER A 121 3.56 -11.36 4.55
N TYR A 122 2.89 -11.18 3.41
CA TYR A 122 3.46 -11.43 2.10
C TYR A 122 4.74 -10.61 1.85
N ARG A 123 4.77 -9.35 2.31
CA ARG A 123 5.96 -8.50 2.17
C ARG A 123 7.11 -8.92 3.08
N LEU A 124 6.83 -9.32 4.32
CA LEU A 124 7.85 -9.81 5.26
C LEU A 124 8.42 -11.17 4.87
N SER A 125 7.63 -12.01 4.22
CA SER A 125 8.04 -13.36 3.80
C SER A 125 8.71 -13.40 2.42
N ALA A 126 8.80 -12.28 1.71
CA ALA A 126 9.41 -12.23 0.39
C ALA A 126 10.90 -12.61 0.45
N THR A 127 11.31 -13.52 -0.42
CA THR A 127 12.68 -14.02 -0.51
C THR A 127 13.53 -13.18 -1.46
N LYS A 128 14.86 -13.31 -1.36
CA LYS A 128 15.82 -12.58 -2.21
C LYS A 128 15.67 -12.84 -3.71
N ASP A 129 15.05 -13.95 -4.09
CA ASP A 129 14.95 -14.39 -5.49
C ASP A 129 13.84 -13.67 -6.26
N SER A 130 13.09 -12.79 -5.59
CA SER A 130 12.02 -11.99 -6.18
C SER A 130 12.43 -10.53 -6.21
N ASP A 131 12.93 -10.03 -7.35
CA ASP A 131 13.38 -8.64 -7.52
C ASP A 131 12.35 -7.60 -7.06
N ALA A 132 11.08 -7.88 -7.28
CA ALA A 132 9.98 -6.99 -6.88
C ALA A 132 9.71 -6.99 -5.37
N TYR A 133 10.13 -8.02 -4.64
CA TYR A 133 9.71 -8.27 -3.26
C TYR A 133 10.88 -8.41 -2.28
N GLY A 134 12.11 -8.42 -2.79
CA GLY A 134 13.31 -8.78 -2.04
C GLY A 134 13.83 -7.72 -1.05
N TRP A 135 13.20 -6.53 -0.96
CA TRP A 135 13.72 -5.47 -0.11
C TRP A 135 13.83 -5.89 1.36
N PHE A 136 12.79 -6.48 1.93
CA PHE A 136 12.81 -6.95 3.32
C PHE A 136 13.86 -8.04 3.56
N ALA A 137 14.03 -8.95 2.61
CA ALA A 137 15.09 -9.97 2.70
C ALA A 137 16.50 -9.34 2.77
N SER A 138 16.71 -8.19 2.13
CA SER A 138 17.98 -7.46 2.18
C SER A 138 18.24 -6.75 3.52
N THR A 139 17.17 -6.42 4.26
CA THR A 139 17.27 -5.73 5.56
C THR A 139 17.46 -6.67 6.74
N GLY A 140 17.18 -7.96 6.57
CA GLY A 140 17.14 -8.93 7.66
C GLY A 140 15.88 -8.86 8.53
N ILE A 141 14.93 -7.95 8.27
CA ILE A 141 13.65 -7.87 8.97
C ILE A 141 12.77 -9.05 8.53
N THR A 142 12.38 -9.88 9.46
CA THR A 142 11.51 -11.04 9.26
C THR A 142 10.35 -10.98 10.26
N SER A 143 9.39 -11.88 10.12
CA SER A 143 8.26 -11.99 11.07
C SER A 143 8.67 -12.30 12.53
N SER A 144 9.92 -12.72 12.75
CA SER A 144 10.48 -13.01 14.08
C SER A 144 11.46 -11.96 14.60
N SER A 145 11.61 -10.84 13.88
CA SER A 145 12.55 -9.78 14.26
C SER A 145 11.98 -8.90 15.37
N ASP A 146 12.86 -8.31 16.17
CA ASP A 146 12.50 -7.35 17.24
C ASP A 146 11.83 -6.07 16.72
N GLU A 147 11.94 -5.81 15.43
CA GLU A 147 11.24 -4.74 14.73
C GLU A 147 9.75 -5.00 14.59
N VAL A 148 9.29 -6.26 14.70
CA VAL A 148 7.86 -6.60 14.66
C VAL A 148 7.25 -6.30 16.03
N LEU A 149 6.44 -5.26 16.07
CA LEU A 149 5.80 -4.78 17.30
C LEU A 149 4.41 -5.39 17.52
N TRP A 150 3.79 -5.85 16.44
CA TRP A 150 2.46 -6.43 16.48
C TRP A 150 2.26 -7.42 15.33
N ASP A 151 1.56 -8.51 15.64
CA ASP A 151 1.19 -9.58 14.71
C ASP A 151 -0.30 -9.89 14.87
N ALA A 152 -1.04 -9.80 13.79
CA ALA A 152 -2.48 -10.04 13.79
C ALA A 152 -2.87 -11.45 14.21
N THR A 153 -2.01 -12.45 13.95
CA THR A 153 -2.31 -13.87 14.22
C THR A 153 -2.37 -14.19 15.71
N ILE A 154 -1.65 -13.42 16.53
CA ILE A 154 -1.60 -13.60 18.00
C ILE A 154 -2.28 -12.45 18.74
N SER A 155 -2.82 -11.46 18.02
CA SER A 155 -3.56 -10.35 18.62
C SER A 155 -4.86 -10.84 19.23
N GLU A 156 -5.14 -10.49 20.50
CA GLU A 156 -6.41 -10.81 21.17
C GLU A 156 -7.64 -10.37 20.36
N ARG A 157 -7.50 -9.28 19.57
CA ARG A 157 -8.57 -8.73 18.75
C ARG A 157 -8.86 -9.54 17.49
N PHE A 158 -7.84 -10.16 16.87
CA PHE A 158 -7.96 -10.78 15.55
C PHE A 158 -7.54 -12.26 15.48
N ASN A 159 -7.15 -12.88 16.59
CA ASN A 159 -6.78 -14.29 16.61
C ASN A 159 -7.97 -15.21 16.28
N ASN A 160 -9.19 -14.78 16.61
CA ASN A 160 -10.43 -15.51 16.31
C ASN A 160 -10.70 -15.63 14.80
N VAL A 161 -10.13 -14.72 13.99
CA VAL A 161 -10.17 -14.74 12.51
C VAL A 161 -8.82 -15.11 11.90
N GLY A 162 -7.91 -15.68 12.70
CA GLY A 162 -6.57 -16.12 12.26
C GLY A 162 -5.68 -15.01 11.75
N GLY A 163 -6.00 -13.73 12.04
CA GLY A 163 -5.28 -12.57 11.53
C GLY A 163 -5.40 -12.35 10.01
N SER A 164 -6.29 -13.06 9.33
CA SER A 164 -6.51 -12.97 7.88
C SER A 164 -6.98 -11.56 7.46
N VAL A 165 -6.30 -10.96 6.49
CA VAL A 165 -6.57 -9.58 6.05
C VAL A 165 -8.02 -9.35 5.65
N PRO A 166 -8.67 -10.18 4.78
CA PRO A 166 -10.07 -9.96 4.43
C PRO A 166 -11.01 -10.07 5.62
N LEU A 167 -10.71 -10.92 6.60
CA LEU A 167 -11.51 -11.05 7.81
C LEU A 167 -11.31 -9.85 8.76
N ILE A 168 -10.08 -9.32 8.86
CA ILE A 168 -9.81 -8.07 9.60
C ILE A 168 -10.58 -6.91 8.99
N ILE A 169 -10.63 -6.81 7.65
CA ILE A 169 -11.45 -5.81 6.95
C ILE A 169 -12.93 -5.97 7.34
N GLY A 170 -13.44 -7.20 7.36
CA GLY A 170 -14.81 -7.48 7.76
C GLY A 170 -15.11 -7.08 9.22
N GLU A 171 -14.21 -7.36 10.15
CA GLU A 171 -14.36 -6.95 11.55
C GLU A 171 -14.35 -5.42 11.71
N TYR A 172 -13.44 -4.72 10.99
CA TYR A 172 -13.43 -3.26 10.97
C TYR A 172 -14.75 -2.67 10.45
N ILE A 173 -15.30 -3.23 9.36
CA ILE A 173 -16.59 -2.80 8.81
C ILE A 173 -17.72 -2.99 9.82
N LYS A 174 -17.77 -4.13 10.50
CA LYS A 174 -18.76 -4.39 11.55
C LYS A 174 -18.68 -3.38 12.70
N GLU A 175 -17.47 -3.06 13.14
CA GLU A 175 -17.26 -2.06 14.22
C GLU A 175 -17.76 -0.68 13.79
N MET A 176 -17.38 -0.21 12.60
CA MET A 176 -17.84 1.06 12.07
C MET A 176 -19.37 1.12 11.96
N THR A 177 -19.99 0.05 11.45
CA THR A 177 -21.44 -0.07 11.34
C THR A 177 -22.11 -0.05 12.73
N ALA A 178 -21.55 -0.77 13.71
CA ALA A 178 -22.08 -0.80 15.07
C ALA A 178 -22.00 0.57 15.76
N GLU A 179 -21.02 1.40 15.40
CA GLU A 179 -20.88 2.78 15.86
C GLU A 179 -21.74 3.78 15.07
N GLY A 180 -22.51 3.30 14.08
CA GLY A 180 -23.31 4.18 13.21
C GLY A 180 -22.47 5.04 12.27
N LYS A 181 -21.25 4.62 11.96
CA LYS A 181 -20.32 5.36 11.09
C LYS A 181 -20.31 4.77 9.69
N ASP A 182 -20.38 5.63 8.70
CA ASP A 182 -20.11 5.26 7.31
C ASP A 182 -18.61 5.08 7.09
N ILE A 183 -18.26 4.11 6.25
CA ILE A 183 -16.89 3.94 5.78
C ILE A 183 -16.71 4.80 4.54
N THR A 184 -16.07 5.94 4.73
CA THR A 184 -15.70 6.83 3.62
C THR A 184 -14.22 6.70 3.33
N PRO A 185 -13.82 6.56 2.05
CA PRO A 185 -12.41 6.62 1.68
C PRO A 185 -11.81 7.97 2.10
N GLY A 186 -10.96 7.95 3.12
CA GLY A 186 -10.24 9.14 3.58
C GLY A 186 -8.88 9.21 2.91
N ARG A 187 -8.48 10.40 2.46
CA ARG A 187 -7.12 10.66 1.99
C ARG A 187 -6.54 11.81 2.77
N GLU A 188 -5.65 11.47 3.69
CA GLU A 188 -4.83 12.45 4.39
C GLU A 188 -3.53 12.75 3.65
N THR A 189 -3.10 11.84 2.77
CA THR A 189 -1.84 11.94 2.02
C THR A 189 -2.06 11.70 0.54
N LYS A 190 -1.17 12.28 -0.28
CA LYS A 190 -1.24 12.24 -1.75
C LYS A 190 0.07 11.69 -2.31
N TRP A 191 -0.04 11.00 -3.44
CA TRP A 191 1.12 10.62 -4.24
C TRP A 191 0.79 10.71 -5.72
N ALA A 192 1.82 10.94 -6.55
CA ALA A 192 1.70 10.98 -8.00
C ALA A 192 2.85 10.21 -8.66
N VAL A 193 2.60 9.71 -9.87
CA VAL A 193 3.61 9.06 -10.69
C VAL A 193 3.77 9.88 -11.97
N HIS A 194 5.00 10.31 -12.22
CA HIS A 194 5.39 11.15 -13.36
C HIS A 194 6.25 10.30 -14.31
N ALA A 195 5.91 10.34 -15.61
CA ALA A 195 6.62 9.55 -16.62
C ALA A 195 7.91 10.21 -17.11
N GLU A 196 8.31 11.34 -16.53
CA GLU A 196 9.41 12.15 -17.01
C GLU A 196 10.73 11.39 -17.16
N ALA A 197 11.19 11.31 -18.42
CA ALA A 197 12.60 11.09 -18.74
C ALA A 197 13.27 12.39 -19.24
N ASN A 198 12.49 13.48 -19.40
CA ASN A 198 12.95 14.76 -19.88
C ASN A 198 12.09 15.87 -19.25
N PRO A 199 12.66 16.92 -18.65
CA PRO A 199 11.92 17.97 -17.95
C PRO A 199 10.90 18.73 -18.82
N VAL A 200 10.80 18.41 -20.10
CA VAL A 200 9.88 19.07 -21.06
C VAL A 200 8.55 18.32 -21.26
N LYS A 201 8.37 17.10 -20.71
CA LYS A 201 7.12 16.34 -20.84
C LYS A 201 6.74 15.70 -19.51
N THR A 202 6.08 16.44 -18.64
CA THR A 202 5.38 15.89 -17.49
C THR A 202 4.08 15.25 -17.98
N ILE A 203 4.01 13.92 -17.97
CA ILE A 203 2.74 13.22 -18.10
C ILE A 203 2.40 12.71 -16.70
N GLU A 204 1.52 13.40 -16.00
CA GLU A 204 0.89 12.88 -14.79
C GLU A 204 -0.04 11.74 -15.22
N VAL A 205 0.30 10.53 -14.85
CA VAL A 205 -0.44 9.34 -15.33
C VAL A 205 -1.31 8.72 -14.23
N PHE A 206 -1.07 9.06 -12.97
CA PHE A 206 -1.94 8.67 -11.86
C PHE A 206 -2.01 9.78 -10.82
N GLU A 207 -2.92 10.68 -10.97
CA GLU A 207 -3.48 11.29 -9.78
C GLU A 207 -4.35 10.24 -9.10
N THR A 208 -3.99 9.85 -7.90
CA THR A 208 -4.81 8.92 -7.11
C THR A 208 -6.10 9.57 -6.59
N THR A 209 -6.55 10.64 -7.22
CA THR A 209 -7.82 11.29 -6.88
C THR A 209 -9.03 10.46 -7.29
N ASP A 210 -8.86 9.45 -8.17
CA ASP A 210 -9.97 8.70 -8.75
C ASP A 210 -9.89 7.20 -8.47
N VAL A 211 -9.64 6.80 -7.24
CA VAL A 211 -10.07 5.47 -6.79
C VAL A 211 -11.42 5.66 -6.12
N HIS A 212 -12.45 5.78 -6.94
CA HIS A 212 -13.82 5.57 -6.54
C HIS A 212 -14.16 4.09 -6.51
#